data_0efe5e8abf881a19f93f386c4f0a56e5
#
_entry.id   0efe5e8abf881a19f93f386c4f0a56e5
#
_cell.length_a   1.000
_cell.length_b   1.000
_cell.length_c   1.000
_cell.angle_alpha   90.00
_cell.angle_beta   90.00
_cell.angle_gamma   90.00
#
_symmetry.space_group_name_H-M   'P 1'
#
loop_
_entity.id
_entity.type
_entity.pdbx_description
1 polymer ?
#
loop_
_entity_poly.entity_id
_entity_poly.type
_entity_poly.pdbx_seq_one_letter_code
_entity_poly.pdbx_strand_id
1 'polypeptide(L)'
;MSTVKHQPWAAGASGHMTHPIFGNVWIKDTQGLDYEQPDLKGRYCNKLFTWLEVDMHGRCWMCCPSWLPYNIGNILEDSIEDIWNGPKAQELRKQIFSGDWHYCQASFCPVIQSDNLPTIDDVLDGKQSAHDFEKQMLQNKTVTAPVLPTYINFSNDESCNLKCPSCRTTKLLYTSGSLYDKRKAINDKMIEAFLTTPTDRHFGIFVTGSGDPWASKIYRDMLYNLDGKDFPNLSISMQTNGVMYTPKLWDRIHRIHNNLRDCRISLDAATKETYEGKTRLNGDWNLLLSNCEFLDSQQEKYSSFNIIYDFVVQYDNYKEMKQYIELVKERFPNHKQIAFSMVSDWGTWSPEVYNQKCIWKEDHPEHQEFLDVLKDPIFDSERVVLGNLTSMRRKALQQ
;
A
#
# COMPACT_ATOMS: atom_id res chain seq x y z
N MET A 1 13.68 34.92 -11.40
CA MET A 1 13.36 33.54 -11.80
C MET A 1 14.52 32.67 -11.36
N SER A 2 14.48 32.15 -10.16
CA SER A 2 15.49 31.22 -9.65
C SER A 2 14.98 29.83 -10.01
N THR A 3 15.58 29.24 -11.02
CA THR A 3 15.43 27.83 -11.30
C THR A 3 15.97 27.08 -10.09
N VAL A 4 15.09 26.57 -9.23
CA VAL A 4 15.44 25.55 -8.25
C VAL A 4 15.88 24.37 -9.10
N LYS A 5 17.20 24.22 -9.27
CA LYS A 5 17.76 22.99 -9.81
C LYS A 5 17.35 21.90 -8.83
N HIS A 6 16.37 21.07 -9.21
CA HIS A 6 16.22 19.77 -8.60
C HIS A 6 17.62 19.14 -8.65
N GLN A 7 18.28 19.04 -7.50
CA GLN A 7 19.44 18.17 -7.42
C GLN A 7 18.89 16.78 -7.64
N PRO A 8 19.24 16.09 -8.74
CA PRO A 8 18.89 14.71 -8.87
C PRO A 8 19.52 14.04 -7.67
N TRP A 9 18.70 13.52 -6.78
CA TRP A 9 19.13 12.63 -5.72
C TRP A 9 19.94 11.57 -6.44
N ALA A 10 21.22 11.48 -6.10
CA ALA A 10 22.21 10.82 -6.95
C ALA A 10 21.69 9.50 -7.49
N ALA A 11 21.46 9.45 -8.80
CA ALA A 11 21.09 8.22 -9.48
C ALA A 11 22.14 7.16 -9.11
N GLY A 12 21.69 6.04 -8.52
CA GLY A 12 22.57 4.92 -8.19
C GLY A 12 22.89 4.70 -6.71
N ALA A 13 22.33 5.46 -5.77
CA ALA A 13 22.58 5.24 -4.35
C ALA A 13 21.28 4.92 -3.59
N SER A 14 21.04 3.63 -3.34
CA SER A 14 20.09 3.24 -2.28
C SER A 14 20.80 3.37 -0.92
N GLY A 15 20.19 4.07 0.04
CA GLY A 15 20.75 4.24 1.39
C GLY A 15 20.11 5.33 2.21
N HIS A 16 20.53 5.41 3.48
CA HIS A 16 20.16 6.51 4.35
C HIS A 16 21.00 7.75 3.98
N MET A 17 20.31 8.84 3.61
CA MET A 17 20.94 10.15 3.45
C MET A 17 20.31 11.17 4.38
N THR A 18 21.10 12.13 4.85
CA THR A 18 20.59 13.27 5.60
C THR A 18 20.16 14.34 4.62
N HIS A 19 18.85 14.49 4.47
CA HIS A 19 18.28 15.56 3.63
C HIS A 19 18.26 16.87 4.40
N PRO A 20 18.65 18.01 3.78
CA PRO A 20 18.69 19.29 4.48
C PRO A 20 17.38 19.71 5.14
N ILE A 21 16.24 19.32 4.54
CA ILE A 21 14.90 19.66 5.02
C ILE A 21 14.25 18.51 5.78
N PHE A 22 14.51 17.24 5.40
CA PHE A 22 13.78 16.07 5.89
C PHE A 22 14.57 15.25 6.92
N GLY A 23 15.82 15.62 7.22
CA GLY A 23 16.69 14.82 8.08
C GLY A 23 17.10 13.49 7.41
N ASN A 24 17.17 12.43 8.20
CA ASN A 24 17.52 11.11 7.67
C ASN A 24 16.35 10.52 6.88
N VAL A 25 16.49 10.44 5.57
CA VAL A 25 15.54 9.82 4.63
C VAL A 25 16.19 8.62 3.97
N TRP A 26 15.38 7.61 3.69
CA TRP A 26 15.80 6.48 2.89
C TRP A 26 15.58 6.82 1.41
N ILE A 27 16.67 6.89 0.65
CA ILE A 27 16.59 7.16 -0.79
C ILE A 27 16.67 5.82 -1.52
N LYS A 28 15.65 5.54 -2.31
CA LYS A 28 15.70 4.49 -3.31
C LYS A 28 16.35 5.01 -4.57
N ASP A 29 17.22 4.20 -5.15
CA ASP A 29 17.72 4.43 -6.50
C ASP A 29 16.55 4.51 -7.48
N THR A 30 16.46 5.61 -8.22
CA THR A 30 15.48 5.79 -9.30
C THR A 30 15.80 4.92 -10.52
N GLN A 31 16.96 4.25 -10.51
CA GLN A 31 17.42 3.26 -11.50
C GLN A 31 17.27 3.69 -12.95
N GLY A 32 17.67 4.95 -13.26
CA GLY A 32 17.78 5.36 -14.65
C GLY A 32 16.49 5.26 -15.48
N LEU A 33 15.32 5.20 -14.83
CA LEU A 33 14.08 5.45 -15.53
C LEU A 33 14.08 6.93 -15.88
N ASP A 34 14.25 7.27 -17.14
CA ASP A 34 13.95 8.58 -17.70
C ASP A 34 12.45 8.82 -17.50
N TYR A 35 12.09 9.24 -16.27
CA TYR A 35 10.73 9.57 -15.93
C TYR A 35 10.55 11.07 -16.05
N GLU A 36 9.85 11.49 -17.10
CA GLU A 36 9.39 12.86 -17.23
C GLU A 36 8.20 13.06 -16.30
N GLN A 37 8.38 13.89 -15.26
CA GLN A 37 7.32 14.19 -14.32
C GLN A 37 6.19 14.91 -15.05
N PRO A 38 4.93 14.42 -15.00
CA PRO A 38 3.81 15.12 -15.59
C PRO A 38 3.57 16.48 -14.93
N ASP A 39 2.94 17.40 -15.64
CA ASP A 39 2.46 18.66 -15.04
C ASP A 39 1.36 18.36 -14.01
N LEU A 40 1.68 18.59 -12.75
CA LEU A 40 0.77 18.35 -11.62
C LEU A 40 0.02 19.60 -11.18
N LYS A 41 0.17 20.72 -11.90
CA LYS A 41 -0.55 21.96 -11.58
C LYS A 41 -2.06 21.75 -11.70
N GLY A 42 -2.78 22.12 -10.65
CA GLY A 42 -4.23 21.91 -10.58
C GLY A 42 -4.68 20.47 -10.38
N ARG A 43 -3.74 19.51 -10.24
CA ARG A 43 -4.08 18.13 -9.88
C ARG A 43 -4.36 18.01 -8.38
N TYR A 44 -5.14 16.99 -8.02
CA TYR A 44 -5.55 16.71 -6.66
C TYR A 44 -5.15 15.30 -6.22
N CYS A 45 -4.59 15.20 -5.01
CA CYS A 45 -4.36 13.92 -4.33
C CYS A 45 -5.04 13.95 -2.96
N ASN A 46 -6.04 13.09 -2.76
CA ASN A 46 -6.81 13.04 -1.52
C ASN A 46 -5.99 12.59 -0.30
N LYS A 47 -4.88 11.86 -0.49
CA LYS A 47 -4.07 11.35 0.63
C LYS A 47 -3.65 12.45 1.61
N LEU A 48 -3.31 13.64 1.13
CA LEU A 48 -2.91 14.75 1.98
C LEU A 48 -4.06 15.31 2.86
N PHE A 49 -5.29 14.90 2.60
CA PHE A 49 -6.49 15.35 3.31
C PHE A 49 -7.15 14.24 4.12
N THR A 50 -6.84 12.97 3.80
CA THR A 50 -7.58 11.83 4.35
C THR A 50 -6.70 10.77 5.01
N TRP A 51 -5.44 10.63 4.58
CA TRP A 51 -4.58 9.50 4.94
C TRP A 51 -3.61 9.83 6.07
N LEU A 52 -3.53 8.94 7.04
CA LEU A 52 -2.48 8.90 8.05
C LEU A 52 -1.86 7.50 8.09
N GLU A 53 -0.56 7.41 7.98
CA GLU A 53 0.21 6.20 8.20
C GLU A 53 1.12 6.38 9.40
N VAL A 54 1.18 5.39 10.30
CA VAL A 54 2.08 5.40 11.45
C VAL A 54 3.03 4.22 11.37
N ASP A 55 4.32 4.52 11.34
CA ASP A 55 5.37 3.51 11.18
C ASP A 55 5.85 2.91 12.52
N MET A 56 6.76 1.93 12.44
CA MET A 56 7.33 1.22 13.58
C MET A 56 8.15 2.09 14.55
N HIS A 57 8.38 3.35 14.23
CA HIS A 57 9.05 4.33 15.09
C HIS A 57 8.08 5.34 15.71
N GLY A 58 6.78 5.25 15.37
CA GLY A 58 5.74 6.20 15.79
C GLY A 58 5.66 7.44 14.91
N ARG A 59 6.45 7.52 13.84
CA ARG A 59 6.41 8.64 12.91
C ARG A 59 5.13 8.60 12.10
N CYS A 60 4.55 9.77 11.91
CA CYS A 60 3.29 9.98 11.20
C CYS A 60 3.53 10.52 9.78
N TRP A 61 2.84 9.96 8.80
CA TRP A 61 2.98 10.25 7.38
C TRP A 61 1.62 10.47 6.73
N MET A 62 1.53 11.40 5.80
CA MET A 62 0.30 11.66 5.03
C MET A 62 0.22 10.87 3.73
N CYS A 63 1.17 9.98 3.49
CA CYS A 63 1.24 9.06 2.36
C CYS A 63 2.25 7.96 2.70
N CYS A 64 2.41 6.95 1.83
CA CYS A 64 3.49 5.98 1.94
C CYS A 64 4.86 6.70 2.02
N PRO A 65 5.71 6.39 3.03
CA PRO A 65 7.01 7.05 3.19
C PRO A 65 7.94 6.91 1.98
N SER A 66 7.76 5.87 1.17
CA SER A 66 8.54 5.69 -0.06
C SER A 66 8.14 6.66 -1.18
N TRP A 67 6.93 7.23 -1.12
CA TRP A 67 6.41 8.16 -2.14
C TRP A 67 6.41 9.60 -1.67
N LEU A 68 6.25 9.81 -0.37
CA LEU A 68 6.28 11.12 0.29
C LEU A 68 7.15 11.03 1.54
N PRO A 69 8.49 11.11 1.42
CA PRO A 69 9.43 10.90 2.51
C PRO A 69 9.51 12.09 3.48
N TYR A 70 8.36 12.63 3.89
CA TYR A 70 8.23 13.78 4.79
C TYR A 70 7.28 13.44 5.93
N ASN A 71 7.84 13.11 7.12
CA ASN A 71 7.01 12.85 8.30
C ASN A 71 6.49 14.15 8.91
N ILE A 72 5.25 14.10 9.40
CA ILE A 72 4.56 15.26 9.96
C ILE A 72 4.62 15.36 11.49
N GLY A 73 5.10 14.32 12.19
CA GLY A 73 5.23 14.27 13.65
C GLY A 73 5.43 12.84 14.16
N ASN A 74 5.35 12.65 15.46
CA ASN A 74 5.48 11.35 16.14
C ASN A 74 4.37 11.17 17.16
N ILE A 75 3.56 10.12 17.03
CA ILE A 75 2.40 9.84 17.90
C ILE A 75 2.79 9.50 19.34
N LEU A 76 4.07 9.20 19.62
CA LEU A 76 4.60 9.01 20.97
C LEU A 76 4.93 10.34 21.68
N GLU A 77 5.02 11.44 20.93
CA GLU A 77 5.48 12.75 21.40
C GLU A 77 4.34 13.77 21.45
N ASP A 78 3.48 13.77 20.42
CA ASP A 78 2.44 14.78 20.23
C ASP A 78 1.05 14.13 20.10
N SER A 79 -0.01 14.92 20.31
CA SER A 79 -1.38 14.49 20.03
C SER A 79 -1.62 14.34 18.53
N ILE A 80 -2.59 13.50 18.15
CA ILE A 80 -2.93 13.33 16.74
C ILE A 80 -3.50 14.61 16.12
N GLU A 81 -4.19 15.42 16.88
CA GLU A 81 -4.74 16.72 16.48
C GLU A 81 -3.61 17.70 16.14
N ASP A 82 -2.58 17.77 16.99
CA ASP A 82 -1.42 18.65 16.78
C ASP A 82 -0.57 18.20 15.59
N ILE A 83 -0.40 16.88 15.42
CA ILE A 83 0.31 16.30 14.26
C ILE A 83 -0.46 16.58 12.97
N TRP A 84 -1.77 16.29 12.95
CA TRP A 84 -2.59 16.34 11.74
C TRP A 84 -2.78 17.76 11.19
N ASN A 85 -2.79 18.75 12.05
CA ASN A 85 -2.90 20.17 11.70
C ASN A 85 -1.64 20.98 12.02
N GLY A 86 -0.55 20.32 12.35
CA GLY A 86 0.75 20.96 12.59
C GLY A 86 1.35 21.61 11.34
N PRO A 87 2.38 22.45 11.51
CA PRO A 87 3.00 23.20 10.41
C PRO A 87 3.43 22.33 9.23
N LYS A 88 3.99 21.15 9.49
CA LYS A 88 4.44 20.20 8.45
C LYS A 88 3.28 19.65 7.62
N ALA A 89 2.17 19.28 8.26
CA ALA A 89 0.97 18.80 7.56
C ALA A 89 0.33 19.90 6.70
N GLN A 90 0.28 21.11 7.23
CA GLN A 90 -0.20 22.27 6.48
C GLN A 90 0.68 22.60 5.27
N GLU A 91 2.00 22.48 5.41
CA GLU A 91 2.95 22.68 4.32
C GLU A 91 2.74 21.67 3.19
N LEU A 92 2.54 20.40 3.53
CA LEU A 92 2.21 19.37 2.53
C LEU A 92 0.90 19.67 1.79
N ARG A 93 -0.13 20.17 2.47
CA ARG A 93 -1.40 20.56 1.82
C ARG A 93 -1.26 21.78 0.91
N LYS A 94 -0.38 22.71 1.25
CA LYS A 94 -0.10 23.89 0.41
C LYS A 94 0.40 23.53 -0.98
N GLN A 95 1.17 22.45 -1.13
CA GLN A 95 1.70 22.03 -2.44
C GLN A 95 0.59 21.74 -3.47
N ILE A 96 -0.59 21.28 -3.02
CA ILE A 96 -1.74 21.05 -3.92
C ILE A 96 -2.20 22.36 -4.55
N PHE A 97 -2.24 23.43 -3.78
CA PHE A 97 -2.72 24.76 -4.23
C PHE A 97 -1.67 25.53 -5.02
N SER A 98 -0.38 25.34 -4.70
CA SER A 98 0.73 25.96 -5.44
C SER A 98 1.05 25.23 -6.76
N GLY A 99 0.65 23.96 -6.87
CA GLY A 99 1.08 23.09 -7.98
C GLY A 99 2.54 22.64 -7.89
N ASP A 100 3.18 22.88 -6.74
CA ASP A 100 4.56 22.47 -6.48
C ASP A 100 4.58 21.17 -5.65
N TRP A 101 4.76 20.07 -6.30
CA TRP A 101 4.74 18.73 -5.72
C TRP A 101 6.12 18.22 -5.30
N HIS A 102 7.04 19.11 -4.94
CA HIS A 102 8.45 18.76 -4.69
C HIS A 102 8.66 17.78 -3.52
N TYR A 103 7.69 17.64 -2.61
CA TYR A 103 7.75 16.63 -1.54
C TYR A 103 7.43 15.22 -2.04
N CYS A 104 6.72 15.08 -3.17
CA CYS A 104 6.37 13.81 -3.75
C CYS A 104 7.49 13.25 -4.63
N GLN A 105 7.84 11.98 -4.43
CA GLN A 105 8.76 11.26 -5.32
C GLN A 105 7.99 10.71 -6.51
N ALA A 106 7.86 11.52 -7.56
CA ALA A 106 7.06 11.19 -8.73
C ALA A 106 7.51 9.89 -9.42
N SER A 107 8.82 9.63 -9.48
CA SER A 107 9.40 8.41 -10.05
C SER A 107 9.07 7.12 -9.28
N PHE A 108 8.54 7.22 -8.06
CA PHE A 108 8.12 6.08 -7.24
C PHE A 108 6.61 6.04 -6.97
N CYS A 109 5.92 7.16 -7.10
CA CYS A 109 4.50 7.22 -6.81
C CYS A 109 3.68 6.61 -7.94
N PRO A 110 3.04 5.44 -7.75
CA PRO A 110 2.29 4.78 -8.81
C PRO A 110 1.09 5.61 -9.27
N VAL A 111 0.57 6.49 -8.40
CA VAL A 111 -0.57 7.35 -8.75
C VAL A 111 -0.14 8.47 -9.69
N ILE A 112 1.04 9.06 -9.47
CA ILE A 112 1.61 10.05 -10.39
C ILE A 112 2.03 9.37 -11.70
N GLN A 113 2.70 8.21 -11.62
CA GLN A 113 3.15 7.46 -12.80
C GLN A 113 2.00 7.00 -13.72
N SER A 114 0.82 6.74 -13.15
CA SER A 114 -0.35 6.35 -13.93
C SER A 114 -1.02 7.53 -14.66
N ASP A 115 -0.62 8.77 -14.37
CA ASP A 115 -1.24 10.02 -14.86
C ASP A 115 -2.77 10.08 -14.66
N ASN A 116 -3.26 9.47 -13.58
CA ASN A 116 -4.69 9.36 -13.28
C ASN A 116 -5.15 10.26 -12.14
N LEU A 117 -4.31 11.21 -11.69
CA LEU A 117 -4.75 12.18 -10.69
C LEU A 117 -5.86 13.07 -11.26
N PRO A 118 -7.02 13.18 -10.59
CA PRO A 118 -8.06 14.11 -11.01
C PRO A 118 -7.59 15.56 -10.89
N THR A 119 -8.24 16.46 -11.58
CA THR A 119 -8.07 17.90 -11.34
C THR A 119 -8.87 18.35 -10.12
N ILE A 120 -8.48 19.48 -9.55
CA ILE A 120 -9.28 20.12 -8.49
C ILE A 120 -10.70 20.41 -9.00
N ASP A 121 -10.83 20.86 -10.25
CA ASP A 121 -12.13 21.16 -10.86
C ASP A 121 -12.99 19.90 -11.00
N ASP A 122 -12.41 18.74 -11.37
CA ASP A 122 -13.17 17.48 -11.44
C ASP A 122 -13.74 17.08 -10.06
N VAL A 123 -13.02 17.36 -8.99
CA VAL A 123 -13.50 17.13 -7.62
C VAL A 123 -14.62 18.10 -7.26
N LEU A 124 -14.46 19.39 -7.57
CA LEU A 124 -15.45 20.41 -7.25
C LEU A 124 -16.73 20.24 -8.07
N ASP A 125 -16.62 19.84 -9.32
CA ASP A 125 -17.76 19.54 -10.21
C ASP A 125 -18.45 18.20 -9.88
N GLY A 126 -17.93 17.41 -8.92
CA GLY A 126 -18.50 16.10 -8.55
C GLY A 126 -18.24 14.97 -9.54
N LYS A 127 -17.37 15.19 -10.53
CA LYS A 127 -16.91 14.14 -11.48
C LYS A 127 -16.03 13.11 -10.78
N GLN A 128 -15.32 13.55 -9.72
CA GLN A 128 -14.53 12.70 -8.83
C GLN A 128 -15.11 12.71 -7.43
N SER A 129 -15.25 11.53 -6.83
CA SER A 129 -15.73 11.40 -5.44
C SER A 129 -14.73 11.98 -4.45
N ALA A 130 -15.22 12.80 -3.51
CA ALA A 130 -14.48 13.35 -2.38
C ALA A 130 -15.47 13.66 -1.25
N HIS A 131 -14.97 13.69 0.00
CA HIS A 131 -15.78 14.11 1.14
C HIS A 131 -16.12 15.61 1.05
N ASP A 132 -17.21 16.01 1.66
CA ASP A 132 -17.63 17.43 1.64
C ASP A 132 -16.58 18.36 2.26
N PHE A 133 -15.89 17.92 3.31
CA PHE A 133 -14.81 18.70 3.91
C PHE A 133 -13.63 18.90 2.95
N GLU A 134 -13.29 17.91 2.11
CA GLU A 134 -12.25 18.04 1.09
C GLU A 134 -12.64 19.10 0.06
N LYS A 135 -13.88 19.05 -0.44
CA LYS A 135 -14.42 20.06 -1.37
C LYS A 135 -14.37 21.47 -0.76
N GLN A 136 -14.79 21.62 0.50
CA GLN A 136 -14.72 22.89 1.22
C GLN A 136 -13.28 23.39 1.35
N MET A 137 -12.33 22.51 1.69
CA MET A 137 -10.91 22.87 1.79
C MET A 137 -10.35 23.31 0.43
N LEU A 138 -10.72 22.63 -0.66
CA LEU A 138 -10.30 22.97 -2.02
C LEU A 138 -10.88 24.32 -2.46
N GLN A 139 -12.18 24.55 -2.26
CA GLN A 139 -12.87 25.82 -2.58
C GLN A 139 -12.25 27.02 -1.86
N ASN A 140 -12.01 26.86 -0.55
CA ASN A 140 -11.50 27.93 0.31
C ASN A 140 -9.96 27.99 0.37
N LYS A 141 -9.27 27.06 -0.30
CA LYS A 141 -7.80 26.90 -0.26
C LYS A 141 -7.24 26.81 1.17
N THR A 142 -8.01 26.17 2.07
CA THR A 142 -7.59 25.99 3.47
C THR A 142 -6.69 24.79 3.64
N VAL A 143 -5.72 24.89 4.54
CA VAL A 143 -4.72 23.82 4.82
C VAL A 143 -4.93 23.17 6.18
N THR A 144 -5.81 23.73 7.02
CA THR A 144 -6.23 23.15 8.30
C THR A 144 -7.44 22.26 8.05
N ALA A 145 -7.29 20.97 8.32
CA ALA A 145 -8.37 20.03 8.15
C ALA A 145 -9.38 20.13 9.32
N PRO A 146 -10.69 20.23 9.03
CA PRO A 146 -11.72 20.35 10.07
C PRO A 146 -12.00 19.01 10.78
N VAL A 147 -11.48 17.90 10.25
CA VAL A 147 -11.67 16.55 10.78
C VAL A 147 -10.34 15.82 10.88
N LEU A 148 -10.25 14.85 11.77
CA LEU A 148 -9.12 13.91 11.84
C LEU A 148 -9.06 13.03 10.57
N PRO A 149 -7.92 12.37 10.31
CA PRO A 149 -7.78 11.48 9.16
C PRO A 149 -8.98 10.54 9.03
N THR A 150 -9.44 10.34 7.81
CA THR A 150 -10.54 9.41 7.54
C THR A 150 -10.04 8.04 7.09
N TYR A 151 -8.74 7.88 6.88
CA TYR A 151 -8.12 6.60 6.57
C TYR A 151 -6.78 6.44 7.29
N ILE A 152 -6.67 5.46 8.18
CA ILE A 152 -5.54 5.27 9.07
C ILE A 152 -4.83 3.95 8.73
N ASN A 153 -3.56 4.03 8.34
CA ASN A 153 -2.72 2.86 8.06
C ASN A 153 -1.86 2.50 9.28
N PHE A 154 -2.11 1.31 9.81
CA PHE A 154 -1.35 0.71 10.89
C PHE A 154 -0.11 0.01 10.31
N SER A 155 1.02 0.70 10.22
CA SER A 155 2.31 0.19 9.73
C SER A 155 3.35 0.03 10.83
N ASN A 156 2.92 -0.04 12.10
CA ASN A 156 3.79 0.00 13.28
C ASN A 156 4.37 -1.35 13.70
N ASP A 157 3.96 -2.47 13.11
CA ASP A 157 4.56 -3.79 13.38
C ASP A 157 4.85 -4.57 12.08
N GLU A 158 6.10 -4.93 11.89
CA GLU A 158 6.60 -5.67 10.73
C GLU A 158 6.62 -7.19 10.91
N SER A 159 6.01 -7.72 12.00
CA SER A 159 5.90 -9.15 12.23
C SER A 159 5.23 -9.88 11.07
N CYS A 160 5.87 -10.94 10.55
CA CYS A 160 5.37 -11.75 9.46
C CYS A 160 5.85 -13.20 9.57
N ASN A 161 4.99 -14.14 9.25
CA ASN A 161 5.29 -15.57 9.23
C ASN A 161 6.10 -16.02 8.02
N LEU A 162 6.24 -15.20 6.98
CA LEU A 162 6.99 -15.51 5.77
C LEU A 162 8.36 -14.80 5.71
N LYS A 163 9.19 -15.26 4.77
CA LYS A 163 10.51 -14.71 4.44
C LYS A 163 10.59 -14.46 2.93
N CYS A 164 9.75 -13.58 2.40
CA CYS A 164 9.75 -13.25 0.98
C CYS A 164 11.04 -12.52 0.60
N PRO A 165 11.82 -12.99 -0.40
CA PRO A 165 13.11 -12.39 -0.73
C PRO A 165 13.03 -10.91 -1.12
N SER A 166 11.92 -10.50 -1.75
CA SER A 166 11.68 -9.11 -2.12
C SER A 166 11.37 -8.18 -0.95
N CYS A 167 11.06 -8.72 0.25
CA CYS A 167 10.56 -7.94 1.37
C CYS A 167 11.48 -7.99 2.59
N ARG A 168 12.10 -9.16 2.88
CA ARG A 168 12.92 -9.34 4.09
C ARG A 168 13.90 -10.49 3.98
N THR A 169 15.01 -10.36 4.68
CA THR A 169 16.07 -11.37 4.70
C THR A 169 15.87 -12.41 5.79
N THR A 170 15.08 -12.10 6.84
CA THR A 170 14.80 -12.97 7.98
C THR A 170 13.33 -12.96 8.34
N LYS A 171 12.83 -14.04 8.94
CA LYS A 171 11.50 -14.09 9.52
C LYS A 171 11.47 -13.23 10.79
N LEU A 172 10.50 -12.32 10.87
CA LEU A 172 10.35 -11.40 11.98
C LEU A 172 9.04 -11.69 12.71
N LEU A 173 9.12 -12.04 13.99
CA LEU A 173 7.95 -12.25 14.87
C LEU A 173 8.27 -11.64 16.23
N TYR A 174 7.63 -10.52 16.55
CA TYR A 174 7.77 -9.84 17.82
C TYR A 174 6.58 -10.20 18.72
N THR A 175 6.85 -10.95 19.80
CA THR A 175 5.82 -11.41 20.76
C THR A 175 6.12 -10.95 22.19
N SER A 176 7.34 -10.48 22.46
CA SER A 176 7.81 -9.95 23.74
C SER A 176 9.13 -9.19 23.54
N GLY A 177 9.58 -8.49 24.59
CA GLY A 177 10.84 -7.74 24.62
C GLY A 177 10.70 -6.32 24.10
N SER A 178 11.79 -5.54 24.16
CA SER A 178 11.79 -4.08 23.99
C SER A 178 11.22 -3.61 22.64
N LEU A 179 11.46 -4.34 21.55
CA LEU A 179 10.89 -4.02 20.24
C LEU A 179 9.37 -4.25 20.21
N TYR A 180 8.90 -5.36 20.76
CA TYR A 180 7.47 -5.61 20.91
C TYR A 180 6.81 -4.53 21.76
N ASP A 181 7.40 -4.21 22.92
CA ASP A 181 6.84 -3.22 23.85
C ASP A 181 6.75 -1.84 23.20
N LYS A 182 7.78 -1.44 22.43
CA LYS A 182 7.77 -0.18 21.68
C LYS A 182 6.67 -0.15 20.61
N ARG A 183 6.55 -1.22 19.78
CA ARG A 183 5.53 -1.30 18.75
C ARG A 183 4.12 -1.36 19.33
N LYS A 184 3.98 -2.08 20.46
CA LYS A 184 2.72 -2.12 21.19
C LYS A 184 2.34 -0.74 21.73
N ALA A 185 3.26 0.01 22.31
CA ALA A 185 3.00 1.37 22.79
C ALA A 185 2.53 2.30 21.68
N ILE A 186 3.11 2.20 20.48
CA ILE A 186 2.65 2.95 19.29
C ILE A 186 1.22 2.52 18.94
N ASN A 187 0.96 1.21 18.88
CA ASN A 187 -0.38 0.68 18.56
C ASN A 187 -1.43 1.11 19.60
N ASP A 188 -1.06 1.10 20.88
CA ASP A 188 -1.95 1.53 21.96
C ASP A 188 -2.32 3.02 21.80
N LYS A 189 -1.37 3.88 21.40
CA LYS A 189 -1.63 5.29 21.09
C LYS A 189 -2.56 5.46 19.87
N MET A 190 -2.40 4.65 18.85
CA MET A 190 -3.32 4.66 17.69
C MET A 190 -4.73 4.19 18.09
N ILE A 191 -4.84 3.14 18.91
CA ILE A 191 -6.13 2.68 19.44
C ILE A 191 -6.75 3.80 20.30
N GLU A 192 -6.00 4.44 21.18
CA GLU A 192 -6.45 5.57 22.00
C GLU A 192 -7.04 6.68 21.14
N ALA A 193 -6.35 7.05 20.07
CA ALA A 193 -6.75 8.15 19.19
C ALA A 193 -7.98 7.84 18.31
N PHE A 194 -8.17 6.59 17.88
CA PHE A 194 -9.14 6.27 16.82
C PHE A 194 -10.16 5.20 17.19
N LEU A 195 -9.88 4.30 18.13
CA LEU A 195 -10.66 3.07 18.36
C LEU A 195 -11.10 2.89 19.83
N THR A 196 -10.99 3.90 20.69
CA THR A 196 -11.40 3.82 22.09
C THR A 196 -12.80 4.38 22.32
N THR A 197 -13.10 5.52 21.72
CA THR A 197 -14.41 6.19 21.89
C THR A 197 -15.37 5.77 20.80
N PRO A 198 -16.49 5.10 21.13
CA PRO A 198 -17.53 4.74 20.18
C PRO A 198 -17.96 5.95 19.34
N THR A 199 -18.12 5.77 18.03
CA THR A 199 -18.48 6.86 17.12
C THR A 199 -19.17 6.32 15.87
N ASP A 200 -20.11 7.09 15.32
CA ASP A 200 -20.75 6.88 14.03
C ASP A 200 -20.00 7.55 12.86
N ARG A 201 -18.82 8.15 13.12
CA ARG A 201 -17.98 8.74 12.10
C ARG A 201 -17.60 7.71 11.04
N HIS A 202 -17.64 8.12 9.77
CA HIS A 202 -17.13 7.33 8.65
C HIS A 202 -15.59 7.44 8.59
N PHE A 203 -14.91 6.33 8.79
CA PHE A 203 -13.47 6.24 8.63
C PHE A 203 -13.04 4.81 8.31
N GLY A 204 -11.85 4.65 7.80
CA GLY A 204 -11.24 3.36 7.50
C GLY A 204 -9.92 3.14 8.23
N ILE A 205 -9.64 1.90 8.55
CA ILE A 205 -8.31 1.46 8.95
C ILE A 205 -7.77 0.46 7.93
N PHE A 206 -6.47 0.52 7.69
CA PHE A 206 -5.74 -0.47 6.90
C PHE A 206 -4.71 -1.17 7.78
N VAL A 207 -4.73 -2.50 7.79
CA VAL A 207 -3.80 -3.34 8.56
C VAL A 207 -3.17 -4.33 7.58
N THR A 208 -1.96 -4.27 7.24
CA THR A 208 -0.81 -3.47 7.59
C THR A 208 -0.01 -3.11 6.34
N GLY A 209 0.81 -2.07 6.42
CA GLY A 209 1.74 -1.68 5.36
C GLY A 209 3.10 -2.40 5.38
N SER A 210 3.48 -3.07 6.48
CA SER A 210 4.86 -3.56 6.66
C SER A 210 5.02 -5.01 7.10
N GLY A 211 3.99 -5.63 7.69
CA GLY A 211 4.03 -7.00 8.20
C GLY A 211 2.91 -7.88 7.64
N ASP A 212 2.38 -8.74 8.50
CA ASP A 212 1.17 -9.51 8.23
C ASP A 212 0.22 -9.40 9.43
N PRO A 213 -1.05 -9.01 9.24
CA PRO A 213 -1.98 -8.75 10.35
C PRO A 213 -2.19 -9.97 11.25
N TRP A 214 -2.13 -11.17 10.67
CA TRP A 214 -2.40 -12.40 11.39
C TRP A 214 -1.14 -13.02 12.00
N ALA A 215 0.05 -12.65 11.54
CA ALA A 215 1.32 -13.00 12.17
C ALA A 215 1.65 -12.06 13.34
N SER A 216 1.28 -10.79 13.24
CA SER A 216 1.46 -9.81 14.31
C SER A 216 0.56 -10.12 15.52
N LYS A 217 1.17 -10.31 16.69
CA LYS A 217 0.41 -10.44 17.95
C LYS A 217 -0.32 -9.13 18.28
N ILE A 218 0.29 -8.00 18.00
CA ILE A 218 -0.26 -6.66 18.25
C ILE A 218 -1.55 -6.45 17.46
N TYR A 219 -1.51 -6.68 16.15
CA TYR A 219 -2.69 -6.51 15.29
C TYR A 219 -3.78 -7.55 15.57
N ARG A 220 -3.40 -8.80 15.82
CA ARG A 220 -4.39 -9.82 16.21
C ARG A 220 -5.11 -9.44 17.50
N ASP A 221 -4.37 -9.01 18.53
CA ASP A 221 -4.97 -8.63 19.82
C ASP A 221 -5.90 -7.41 19.62
N MET A 222 -5.52 -6.43 18.80
CA MET A 222 -6.38 -5.30 18.43
C MET A 222 -7.68 -5.78 17.75
N LEU A 223 -7.56 -6.56 16.67
CA LEU A 223 -8.72 -7.01 15.88
C LEU A 223 -9.66 -7.96 16.67
N TYR A 224 -9.11 -8.78 17.58
CA TYR A 224 -9.91 -9.65 18.44
C TYR A 224 -10.72 -8.89 19.50
N ASN A 225 -10.22 -7.74 19.95
CA ASN A 225 -10.87 -6.94 20.99
C ASN A 225 -11.78 -5.84 20.42
N LEU A 226 -11.67 -5.53 19.13
CA LEU A 226 -12.52 -4.54 18.48
C LEU A 226 -13.96 -5.04 18.36
N ASP A 227 -14.93 -4.20 18.76
CA ASP A 227 -16.34 -4.46 18.54
C ASP A 227 -16.89 -3.51 17.46
N GLY A 228 -17.31 -4.08 16.33
CA GLY A 228 -17.81 -3.32 15.21
C GLY A 228 -19.11 -2.55 15.50
N LYS A 229 -19.83 -2.90 16.55
CA LYS A 229 -21.04 -2.19 16.99
C LYS A 229 -20.73 -0.80 17.54
N ASP A 230 -19.55 -0.64 18.16
CA ASP A 230 -19.07 0.65 18.67
C ASP A 230 -18.69 1.59 17.52
N PHE A 231 -18.45 1.03 16.32
CA PHE A 231 -17.96 1.74 15.15
C PHE A 231 -18.74 1.29 13.89
N PRO A 232 -20.03 1.58 13.77
CA PRO A 232 -20.90 1.03 12.71
C PRO A 232 -20.46 1.45 11.29
N ASN A 233 -19.78 2.60 11.17
CA ASN A 233 -19.28 3.14 9.90
C ASN A 233 -17.77 2.98 9.71
N LEU A 234 -17.10 2.19 10.56
CA LEU A 234 -15.71 1.81 10.39
C LEU A 234 -15.56 0.82 9.22
N SER A 235 -14.63 1.08 8.34
CA SER A 235 -14.18 0.17 7.29
C SER A 235 -12.82 -0.42 7.65
N ILE A 236 -12.70 -1.74 7.70
CA ILE A 236 -11.44 -2.44 7.99
C ILE A 236 -10.95 -3.10 6.72
N SER A 237 -9.85 -2.61 6.19
CA SER A 237 -9.13 -3.22 5.07
C SER A 237 -7.79 -3.75 5.54
N MET A 238 -7.26 -4.76 4.83
CA MET A 238 -6.00 -5.37 5.22
C MET A 238 -5.22 -5.91 4.03
N GLN A 239 -3.91 -6.08 4.23
CA GLN A 239 -3.06 -6.82 3.32
C GLN A 239 -2.41 -7.97 4.09
N THR A 240 -2.54 -9.19 3.58
CA THR A 240 -2.04 -10.41 4.21
C THR A 240 -1.44 -11.37 3.18
N ASN A 241 -0.56 -12.25 3.63
CA ASN A 241 -0.13 -13.37 2.82
C ASN A 241 -1.15 -14.54 2.81
N GLY A 242 -2.22 -14.46 3.57
CA GLY A 242 -3.33 -15.41 3.60
C GLY A 242 -3.08 -16.72 4.36
N VAL A 243 -1.82 -17.11 4.59
CA VAL A 243 -1.49 -18.42 5.18
C VAL A 243 -2.08 -18.59 6.59
N MET A 244 -2.09 -17.53 7.38
CA MET A 244 -2.64 -17.57 8.74
C MET A 244 -4.12 -17.18 8.82
N TYR A 245 -4.77 -16.79 7.72
CA TYR A 245 -6.19 -16.37 7.72
C TYR A 245 -7.14 -17.57 7.65
N THR A 246 -7.05 -18.43 8.64
CA THR A 246 -7.80 -19.70 8.72
C THR A 246 -9.27 -19.49 9.13
N PRO A 247 -10.18 -20.49 8.88
CA PRO A 247 -11.54 -20.47 9.40
C PRO A 247 -11.63 -20.21 10.91
N LYS A 248 -10.74 -20.84 11.69
CA LYS A 248 -10.70 -20.63 13.14
C LYS A 248 -10.37 -19.19 13.52
N LEU A 249 -9.51 -18.52 12.76
CA LEU A 249 -9.17 -17.11 12.99
C LEU A 249 -10.36 -16.24 12.57
N TRP A 250 -11.00 -16.54 11.44
CA TRP A 250 -12.22 -15.86 11.00
C TRP A 250 -13.27 -15.85 12.09
N ASP A 251 -13.58 -17.00 12.70
CA ASP A 251 -14.56 -17.11 13.78
C ASP A 251 -14.22 -16.22 14.98
N ARG A 252 -12.94 -15.99 15.26
CA ARG A 252 -12.51 -15.15 16.39
C ARG A 252 -12.76 -13.66 16.19
N ILE A 253 -12.89 -13.22 14.93
CA ILE A 253 -13.13 -11.81 14.59
C ILE A 253 -14.63 -11.56 14.23
N HIS A 254 -15.52 -12.44 14.62
CA HIS A 254 -16.96 -12.37 14.24
C HIS A 254 -17.61 -11.02 14.57
N ARG A 255 -17.12 -10.28 15.57
CA ARG A 255 -17.65 -8.97 15.97
C ARG A 255 -17.40 -7.87 14.95
N ILE A 256 -16.44 -8.05 14.05
CA ILE A 256 -16.05 -7.06 13.04
C ILE A 256 -16.31 -7.51 11.60
N HIS A 257 -16.96 -8.65 11.35
CA HIS A 257 -17.22 -9.13 9.99
C HIS A 257 -17.92 -8.09 9.11
N ASN A 258 -18.92 -7.39 9.66
CA ASN A 258 -19.65 -6.35 8.91
C ASN A 258 -18.84 -5.08 8.64
N ASN A 259 -17.71 -4.91 9.32
CA ASN A 259 -16.77 -3.80 9.10
C ASN A 259 -15.69 -4.13 8.08
N LEU A 260 -15.48 -5.43 7.77
CA LEU A 260 -14.50 -5.85 6.78
C LEU A 260 -14.86 -5.30 5.40
N ARG A 261 -13.85 -4.84 4.68
CA ARG A 261 -13.95 -4.29 3.32
C ARG A 261 -12.98 -5.02 2.41
N ASP A 262 -11.88 -4.43 2.04
CA ASP A 262 -10.95 -5.01 1.09
C ASP A 262 -9.85 -5.81 1.81
N CYS A 263 -9.78 -7.11 1.53
CA CYS A 263 -8.69 -7.98 1.94
C CYS A 263 -7.79 -8.25 0.72
N ARG A 264 -6.58 -7.71 0.74
CA ARG A 264 -5.58 -7.96 -0.29
C ARG A 264 -4.75 -9.18 0.10
N ILE A 265 -4.78 -10.22 -0.74
CA ILE A 265 -4.02 -11.44 -0.53
C ILE A 265 -2.84 -11.46 -1.50
N SER A 266 -1.64 -11.38 -0.93
CA SER A 266 -0.39 -11.39 -1.71
C SER A 266 0.01 -12.84 -2.03
N LEU A 267 -0.33 -13.31 -3.22
CA LEU A 267 -0.10 -14.69 -3.64
C LEU A 267 1.16 -14.84 -4.49
N ASP A 268 1.36 -14.00 -5.54
CA ASP A 268 2.58 -13.87 -6.35
C ASP A 268 3.05 -15.11 -7.10
N ALA A 269 2.20 -16.09 -7.30
CA ALA A 269 2.52 -17.30 -8.05
C ALA A 269 1.25 -18.01 -8.54
N ALA A 270 1.37 -18.83 -9.57
CA ALA A 270 0.35 -19.75 -10.02
C ALA A 270 0.69 -21.21 -9.70
N THR A 271 1.91 -21.48 -9.26
CA THR A 271 2.39 -22.82 -8.92
C THR A 271 2.99 -22.87 -7.52
N LYS A 272 2.91 -24.05 -6.92
CA LYS A 272 3.55 -24.34 -5.62
C LYS A 272 5.06 -24.08 -5.67
N GLU A 273 5.71 -24.51 -6.75
CA GLU A 273 7.15 -24.36 -6.92
C GLU A 273 7.58 -22.91 -6.87
N THR A 274 6.93 -22.04 -7.61
CA THR A 274 7.23 -20.60 -7.61
C THR A 274 6.86 -19.96 -6.29
N TYR A 275 5.71 -20.31 -5.71
CA TYR A 275 5.27 -19.78 -4.43
C TYR A 275 6.26 -20.10 -3.30
N GLU A 276 6.47 -21.38 -3.00
CA GLU A 276 7.28 -21.80 -1.85
C GLU A 276 8.79 -21.67 -2.11
N GLY A 277 9.23 -21.80 -3.37
CA GLY A 277 10.64 -21.84 -3.72
C GLY A 277 11.25 -20.49 -4.14
N LYS A 278 10.43 -19.51 -4.58
CA LYS A 278 10.97 -18.28 -5.16
C LYS A 278 10.37 -17.00 -4.56
N THR A 279 9.03 -16.91 -4.45
CA THR A 279 8.37 -15.63 -4.11
C THR A 279 7.95 -15.54 -2.66
N ARG A 280 7.45 -16.61 -2.05
CA ARG A 280 6.84 -16.64 -0.71
C ARG A 280 7.46 -17.68 0.20
N LEU A 281 8.79 -17.58 0.39
CA LEU A 281 9.55 -18.55 1.20
C LEU A 281 8.96 -18.72 2.60
N ASN A 282 8.91 -19.95 3.09
CA ASN A 282 8.21 -20.42 4.30
C ASN A 282 6.67 -20.35 4.19
N GLY A 283 6.11 -20.11 3.01
CA GLY A 283 4.69 -20.28 2.77
C GLY A 283 4.26 -21.74 2.71
N ASP A 284 2.97 -21.97 2.83
CA ASP A 284 2.31 -23.26 2.60
C ASP A 284 1.24 -23.03 1.52
N TRP A 285 1.54 -23.49 0.31
CA TRP A 285 0.69 -23.33 -0.85
C TRP A 285 -0.70 -23.93 -0.67
N ASN A 286 -0.77 -25.17 -0.16
CA ASN A 286 -2.03 -25.87 -0.01
C ASN A 286 -2.91 -25.22 1.06
N LEU A 287 -2.32 -24.85 2.18
CA LEU A 287 -3.03 -24.14 3.25
C LEU A 287 -3.52 -22.77 2.77
N LEU A 288 -2.69 -22.03 2.03
CA LEU A 288 -3.09 -20.73 1.46
C LEU A 288 -4.31 -20.90 0.56
N LEU A 289 -4.27 -21.82 -0.41
CA LEU A 289 -5.38 -22.02 -1.34
C LEU A 289 -6.66 -22.43 -0.61
N SER A 290 -6.57 -23.34 0.36
CA SER A 290 -7.72 -23.73 1.19
C SER A 290 -8.30 -22.55 1.99
N ASN A 291 -7.45 -21.67 2.55
CA ASN A 291 -7.90 -20.48 3.23
C ASN A 291 -8.56 -19.49 2.25
N CYS A 292 -8.01 -19.32 1.04
CA CYS A 292 -8.58 -18.46 0.01
C CYS A 292 -9.96 -18.96 -0.44
N GLU A 293 -10.15 -20.27 -0.64
CA GLU A 293 -11.45 -20.86 -0.96
C GLU A 293 -12.48 -20.60 0.14
N PHE A 294 -12.08 -20.79 1.40
CA PHE A 294 -12.93 -20.49 2.54
C PHE A 294 -13.31 -19.01 2.55
N LEU A 295 -12.33 -18.08 2.42
CA LEU A 295 -12.59 -16.65 2.46
C LEU A 295 -13.43 -16.20 1.27
N ASP A 296 -13.22 -16.79 0.08
CA ASP A 296 -14.02 -16.52 -1.11
C ASP A 296 -15.50 -16.81 -0.87
N SER A 297 -15.80 -17.94 -0.21
CA SER A 297 -17.19 -18.29 0.17
C SER A 297 -17.81 -17.33 1.19
N GLN A 298 -17.01 -16.63 2.00
CA GLN A 298 -17.54 -15.66 2.97
C GLN A 298 -18.07 -14.39 2.30
N GLN A 299 -17.61 -14.06 1.09
CA GLN A 299 -18.09 -12.90 0.34
C GLN A 299 -19.60 -13.01 -0.01
N GLU A 300 -20.12 -14.21 -0.17
CA GLU A 300 -21.56 -14.44 -0.38
C GLU A 300 -22.41 -14.03 0.85
N LYS A 301 -21.85 -14.21 2.04
CA LYS A 301 -22.53 -13.88 3.30
C LYS A 301 -22.32 -12.43 3.73
N TYR A 302 -21.16 -11.87 3.44
CA TYR A 302 -20.74 -10.52 3.84
C TYR A 302 -20.46 -9.68 2.59
N SER A 303 -21.48 -9.06 2.02
CA SER A 303 -21.41 -8.32 0.74
C SER A 303 -20.44 -7.14 0.74
N SER A 304 -20.04 -6.64 1.90
CA SER A 304 -19.02 -5.58 2.03
C SER A 304 -17.59 -6.12 2.05
N PHE A 305 -17.43 -7.43 2.29
CA PHE A 305 -16.11 -8.07 2.32
C PHE A 305 -15.68 -8.45 0.90
N ASN A 306 -14.57 -7.93 0.46
CA ASN A 306 -14.04 -8.14 -0.87
C ASN A 306 -12.63 -8.73 -0.80
N ILE A 307 -12.30 -9.65 -1.70
CA ILE A 307 -10.93 -10.17 -1.82
C ILE A 307 -10.30 -9.65 -3.10
N ILE A 308 -9.09 -9.14 -2.98
CA ILE A 308 -8.22 -8.70 -4.07
C ILE A 308 -6.98 -9.60 -4.04
N TYR A 309 -6.70 -10.27 -5.15
CA TYR A 309 -5.51 -11.10 -5.27
C TYR A 309 -4.39 -10.31 -5.93
N ASP A 310 -3.29 -10.10 -5.19
CA ASP A 310 -2.11 -9.37 -5.65
C ASP A 310 -1.06 -10.29 -6.25
N PHE A 311 -0.44 -9.81 -7.33
CA PHE A 311 0.69 -10.44 -7.97
C PHE A 311 1.79 -9.41 -8.23
N VAL A 312 2.88 -9.50 -7.47
CA VAL A 312 4.05 -8.65 -7.64
C VAL A 312 4.95 -9.27 -8.69
N VAL A 313 4.96 -8.69 -9.88
CA VAL A 313 5.67 -9.18 -11.05
C VAL A 313 7.17 -8.97 -10.90
N GLN A 314 7.92 -10.03 -11.13
CA GLN A 314 9.37 -10.06 -11.16
C GLN A 314 9.85 -11.19 -12.09
N TYR A 315 11.16 -11.24 -12.35
CA TYR A 315 11.77 -12.30 -13.18
C TYR A 315 11.32 -13.71 -12.83
N ASP A 316 11.17 -14.03 -11.54
CA ASP A 316 10.90 -15.39 -11.09
C ASP A 316 9.47 -15.88 -11.38
N ASN A 317 8.52 -14.98 -11.70
CA ASN A 317 7.10 -15.35 -11.81
C ASN A 317 6.37 -14.75 -13.03
N TYR A 318 6.98 -13.90 -13.84
CA TYR A 318 6.27 -13.21 -14.93
C TYR A 318 5.64 -14.18 -15.95
N LYS A 319 6.24 -15.37 -16.15
CA LYS A 319 5.72 -16.40 -17.07
C LYS A 319 4.41 -17.03 -16.55
N GLU A 320 4.15 -16.93 -15.25
CA GLU A 320 2.95 -17.45 -14.61
C GLU A 320 1.77 -16.46 -14.59
N MET A 321 1.91 -15.24 -15.09
CA MET A 321 0.87 -14.20 -15.00
C MET A 321 -0.47 -14.63 -15.60
N LYS A 322 -0.47 -15.29 -16.76
CA LYS A 322 -1.68 -15.83 -17.41
C LYS A 322 -2.30 -16.93 -16.54
N GLN A 323 -1.51 -17.93 -16.19
CA GLN A 323 -1.94 -19.06 -15.36
C GLN A 323 -2.48 -18.59 -14.00
N TYR A 324 -1.92 -17.51 -13.45
CA TYR A 324 -2.42 -16.91 -12.22
C TYR A 324 -3.83 -16.36 -12.37
N ILE A 325 -4.14 -15.65 -13.46
CA ILE A 325 -5.50 -15.17 -13.73
C ILE A 325 -6.46 -16.34 -13.84
N GLU A 326 -6.08 -17.40 -14.56
CA GLU A 326 -6.87 -18.63 -14.72
C GLU A 326 -7.13 -19.30 -13.38
N LEU A 327 -6.08 -19.49 -12.57
CA LEU A 327 -6.16 -20.05 -11.20
C LEU A 327 -7.16 -19.29 -10.32
N VAL A 328 -7.03 -17.96 -10.27
CA VAL A 328 -7.89 -17.12 -9.42
C VAL A 328 -9.35 -17.16 -9.89
N LYS A 329 -9.60 -17.07 -11.21
CA LYS A 329 -10.96 -17.14 -11.77
C LYS A 329 -11.63 -18.48 -11.54
N GLU A 330 -10.89 -19.57 -11.62
CA GLU A 330 -11.39 -20.93 -11.42
C GLU A 330 -11.68 -21.22 -9.95
N ARG A 331 -10.72 -20.90 -9.05
CA ARG A 331 -10.80 -21.33 -7.65
C ARG A 331 -11.49 -20.33 -6.73
N PHE A 332 -11.50 -19.04 -7.08
CA PHE A 332 -12.03 -17.96 -6.23
C PHE A 332 -12.99 -17.08 -7.03
N PRO A 333 -14.14 -17.60 -7.45
CA PRO A 333 -15.04 -16.92 -8.40
C PRO A 333 -15.64 -15.60 -7.87
N ASN A 334 -15.72 -15.43 -6.54
CA ASN A 334 -16.28 -14.23 -5.91
C ASN A 334 -15.26 -13.08 -5.76
N HIS A 335 -13.99 -13.29 -6.19
CA HIS A 335 -12.95 -12.25 -6.06
C HIS A 335 -13.39 -10.92 -6.66
N LYS A 336 -13.03 -9.82 -5.99
CA LYS A 336 -13.29 -8.47 -6.49
C LYS A 336 -12.35 -8.08 -7.64
N GLN A 337 -11.06 -8.43 -7.50
CA GLN A 337 -10.01 -7.95 -8.41
C GLN A 337 -8.78 -8.87 -8.38
N ILE A 338 -8.11 -8.92 -9.53
CA ILE A 338 -6.75 -9.47 -9.68
C ILE A 338 -5.85 -8.27 -10.02
N ALA A 339 -4.88 -7.98 -9.16
CA ALA A 339 -4.05 -6.78 -9.28
C ALA A 339 -2.59 -7.14 -9.49
N PHE A 340 -2.00 -6.59 -10.54
CA PHE A 340 -0.58 -6.73 -10.83
C PHE A 340 0.18 -5.45 -10.49
N SER A 341 1.42 -5.61 -10.04
CA SER A 341 2.36 -4.49 -9.84
C SER A 341 3.79 -4.96 -10.06
N MET A 342 4.67 -4.05 -10.45
CA MET A 342 6.12 -4.32 -10.52
C MET A 342 6.70 -4.47 -9.11
N VAL A 343 7.68 -5.37 -8.95
CA VAL A 343 8.43 -5.47 -7.68
C VAL A 343 9.17 -4.17 -7.40
N SER A 344 9.11 -3.75 -6.15
CA SER A 344 9.87 -2.58 -5.65
C SER A 344 11.08 -3.04 -4.85
N ASP A 345 12.13 -2.23 -4.87
CA ASP A 345 13.28 -2.45 -3.99
C ASP A 345 12.95 -2.02 -2.55
N TRP A 346 13.02 -2.99 -1.65
CA TRP A 346 12.87 -2.77 -0.20
C TRP A 346 14.22 -2.88 0.53
N GLY A 347 15.34 -2.84 -0.21
CA GLY A 347 16.69 -2.92 0.33
C GLY A 347 17.08 -4.32 0.80
N THR A 348 16.44 -5.35 0.28
CA THR A 348 16.71 -6.75 0.63
C THR A 348 17.69 -7.42 -0.33
N TRP A 349 17.84 -6.88 -1.52
CA TRP A 349 18.73 -7.36 -2.58
C TRP A 349 19.88 -6.38 -2.82
N SER A 350 21.00 -6.88 -3.33
CA SER A 350 22.00 -5.99 -3.92
C SER A 350 21.43 -5.34 -5.19
N PRO A 351 21.96 -4.19 -5.63
CA PRO A 351 21.51 -3.53 -6.87
C PRO A 351 21.55 -4.46 -8.08
N GLU A 352 22.55 -5.35 -8.18
CA GLU A 352 22.70 -6.30 -9.28
C GLU A 352 21.57 -7.34 -9.25
N VAL A 353 21.26 -7.89 -8.08
CA VAL A 353 20.17 -8.89 -7.91
C VAL A 353 18.84 -8.21 -8.19
N TYR A 354 18.61 -7.00 -7.67
CA TYR A 354 17.37 -6.29 -7.94
C TYR A 354 17.19 -6.01 -9.44
N ASN A 355 18.27 -5.60 -10.14
CA ASN A 355 18.23 -5.41 -11.59
C ASN A 355 17.83 -6.68 -12.34
N GLN A 356 18.34 -7.84 -11.93
CA GLN A 356 17.93 -9.14 -12.49
C GLN A 356 16.45 -9.48 -12.21
N LYS A 357 15.83 -8.92 -11.17
CA LYS A 357 14.41 -9.14 -10.89
C LYS A 357 13.50 -8.20 -11.71
N CYS A 358 14.04 -7.09 -12.22
CA CYS A 358 13.30 -6.07 -12.94
C CYS A 358 13.07 -6.43 -14.41
N ILE A 359 12.25 -7.44 -14.68
CA ILE A 359 11.95 -7.95 -16.03
C ILE A 359 11.43 -6.88 -17.01
N TRP A 360 10.88 -5.78 -16.48
CA TRP A 360 10.33 -4.67 -17.28
C TRP A 360 11.40 -3.71 -17.82
N LYS A 361 12.67 -3.82 -17.39
CA LYS A 361 13.76 -2.99 -17.92
C LYS A 361 14.09 -3.42 -19.34
N GLU A 362 14.31 -2.43 -20.23
CA GLU A 362 14.56 -2.67 -21.65
C GLU A 362 15.87 -3.43 -21.92
N ASP A 363 16.84 -3.26 -21.03
CA ASP A 363 18.14 -3.96 -21.09
C ASP A 363 18.12 -5.37 -20.46
N HIS A 364 16.97 -5.78 -19.87
CA HIS A 364 16.86 -7.13 -19.34
C HIS A 364 16.83 -8.19 -20.46
N PRO A 365 17.63 -9.26 -20.40
CA PRO A 365 17.72 -10.27 -21.47
C PRO A 365 16.39 -10.86 -21.92
N GLU A 366 15.44 -11.03 -21.00
CA GLU A 366 14.10 -11.59 -21.29
C GLU A 366 13.01 -10.52 -21.38
N HIS A 367 13.37 -9.22 -21.56
CA HIS A 367 12.39 -8.14 -21.65
C HIS A 367 11.38 -8.36 -22.79
N GLN A 368 11.85 -8.81 -23.96
CA GLN A 368 10.97 -9.06 -25.11
C GLN A 368 9.98 -10.20 -24.81
N GLU A 369 10.42 -11.28 -24.17
CA GLU A 369 9.55 -12.38 -23.77
C GLU A 369 8.48 -11.90 -22.78
N PHE A 370 8.85 -11.03 -21.85
CA PHE A 370 7.88 -10.39 -20.93
C PHE A 370 6.84 -9.55 -21.68
N LEU A 371 7.25 -8.76 -22.69
CA LEU A 371 6.31 -8.01 -23.52
C LEU A 371 5.38 -8.96 -24.31
N ASP A 372 5.90 -10.10 -24.79
CA ASP A 372 5.07 -11.09 -25.47
C ASP A 372 4.03 -11.74 -24.53
N VAL A 373 4.38 -12.01 -23.26
CA VAL A 373 3.40 -12.43 -22.24
C VAL A 373 2.31 -11.38 -22.09
N LEU A 374 2.65 -10.10 -22.05
CA LEU A 374 1.68 -9.02 -21.88
C LEU A 374 0.74 -8.82 -23.09
N LYS A 375 1.00 -9.41 -24.27
CA LYS A 375 0.09 -9.35 -25.43
C LYS A 375 -1.17 -10.20 -25.27
N ASP A 376 -1.18 -11.17 -24.35
CA ASP A 376 -2.33 -12.08 -24.18
C ASP A 376 -3.60 -11.29 -23.82
N PRO A 377 -4.72 -11.51 -24.54
CA PRO A 377 -5.99 -10.82 -24.30
C PRO A 377 -6.61 -11.09 -22.92
N ILE A 378 -6.14 -12.11 -22.20
CA ILE A 378 -6.61 -12.39 -20.84
C ILE A 378 -6.43 -11.19 -19.89
N PHE A 379 -5.44 -10.33 -20.17
CA PHE A 379 -5.19 -9.11 -19.37
C PHE A 379 -6.23 -8.00 -19.58
N ASP A 380 -7.10 -8.11 -20.58
CA ASP A 380 -8.24 -7.22 -20.78
C ASP A 380 -9.51 -7.75 -20.09
N SER A 381 -9.41 -8.88 -19.38
CA SER A 381 -10.55 -9.47 -18.70
C SER A 381 -11.06 -8.56 -17.60
N GLU A 382 -12.38 -8.62 -17.38
CA GLU A 382 -13.02 -7.96 -16.25
C GLU A 382 -12.31 -8.31 -14.92
N ARG A 383 -12.18 -7.34 -14.04
CA ARG A 383 -11.53 -7.44 -12.72
C ARG A 383 -10.00 -7.64 -12.75
N VAL A 384 -9.36 -7.60 -13.92
CA VAL A 384 -7.89 -7.62 -14.04
C VAL A 384 -7.38 -6.19 -14.13
N VAL A 385 -6.45 -5.83 -13.22
CA VAL A 385 -5.84 -4.50 -13.15
C VAL A 385 -4.33 -4.62 -13.19
N LEU A 386 -3.73 -4.04 -14.22
CA LEU A 386 -2.29 -4.12 -14.47
C LEU A 386 -1.46 -3.09 -13.67
N GLY A 387 -2.12 -2.11 -13.02
CA GLY A 387 -1.42 -1.09 -12.24
C GLY A 387 -0.33 -0.38 -13.05
N ASN A 388 0.89 -0.36 -12.53
CA ASN A 388 2.04 0.27 -13.20
C ASN A 388 2.60 -0.53 -14.40
N LEU A 389 2.05 -1.72 -14.70
CA LEU A 389 2.34 -2.48 -15.93
C LEU A 389 1.53 -2.01 -17.14
N THR A 390 0.54 -1.14 -16.95
CA THR A 390 -0.36 -0.69 -18.05
C THR A 390 0.41 -0.05 -19.20
N SER A 391 1.44 0.73 -18.91
CA SER A 391 2.29 1.35 -19.94
C SER A 391 3.07 0.29 -20.73
N MET A 392 3.57 -0.75 -20.07
CA MET A 392 4.29 -1.85 -20.71
C MET A 392 3.37 -2.65 -21.65
N ARG A 393 2.13 -2.92 -21.22
CA ARG A 393 1.14 -3.57 -22.09
C ARG A 393 0.85 -2.73 -23.34
N ARG A 394 0.65 -1.41 -23.18
CA ARG A 394 0.45 -0.52 -24.36
C ARG A 394 1.63 -0.62 -25.33
N LYS A 395 2.87 -0.59 -24.82
CA LYS A 395 4.08 -0.77 -25.63
C LYS A 395 4.10 -2.13 -26.32
N ALA A 396 3.78 -3.22 -25.61
CA ALA A 396 3.72 -4.55 -26.16
C ALA A 396 2.73 -4.69 -27.32
N LEU A 397 1.55 -4.05 -27.21
CA LEU A 397 0.51 -4.10 -28.26
C LEU A 397 0.80 -3.23 -29.48
N GLN A 398 1.81 -2.36 -29.44
CA GLN A 398 2.25 -1.52 -30.56
C GLN A 398 3.38 -2.17 -31.37
N GLN A 399 3.97 -3.25 -30.87
CA GLN A 399 5.00 -4.05 -31.54
C GLN A 399 4.40 -5.26 -32.26
#